data_67a8221609a08dd5d87844b7de8e9982
#
_entry.id   67a8221609a08dd5d87844b7de8e9982
#
_cell.length_a   1.000
_cell.length_b   1.000
_cell.length_c   1.000
_cell.angle_alpha   90.00
_cell.angle_beta   90.00
_cell.angle_gamma   90.00
#
_symmetry.space_group_name_H-M   'P 1'
#
loop_
_entity.id
_entity.type
_entity.pdbx_description
1 polymer ?
#
loop_
_entity_poly.entity_id
_entity_poly.type
_entity_poly.pdbx_seq_one_letter_code
_entity_poly.pdbx_strand_id
1 'polypeptide(L)'
;DQHPWFVESRSSRNNPKADWYVWAEPKPDGSPPNNWLSIFGGPGWQWDPRREQYYQHNFLTSQPDLNFHNPDVQDALLDVAHFWLERGVDGFRLDTINFYFCDKALRDNPGLPKDQRNASTAPAVNPYNHQLHLYDKNQPENLDFLRRLRAVMDRYDAAAVGEVGDSQLGLEILG
;
A
#
# COMPACT_ATOMS: atom_id res chain seq x y z
N ASP A 1 10.72 2.65 7.70
CA ASP A 1 11.68 1.55 7.89
C ASP A 1 12.23 1.44 9.32
N GLN A 2 11.99 2.44 10.17
CA GLN A 2 12.42 2.43 11.58
C GLN A 2 11.30 2.05 12.56
N HIS A 3 10.07 1.87 12.09
CA HIS A 3 8.96 1.45 12.93
C HIS A 3 9.24 0.05 13.53
N PRO A 4 8.93 -0.21 14.82
CA PRO A 4 9.20 -1.51 15.45
C PRO A 4 8.63 -2.71 14.68
N TRP A 5 7.44 -2.58 14.08
CA TRP A 5 6.85 -3.63 13.25
C TRP A 5 7.72 -3.99 12.05
N PHE A 6 8.29 -2.99 11.35
CA PHE A 6 9.16 -3.28 10.21
C PHE A 6 10.51 -3.85 10.66
N VAL A 7 11.09 -3.29 11.73
CA VAL A 7 12.35 -3.81 12.29
C VAL A 7 12.20 -5.28 12.68
N GLU A 8 11.07 -5.65 13.30
CA GLU A 8 10.75 -7.04 13.62
C GLU A 8 10.52 -7.86 12.36
N SER A 9 9.68 -7.40 11.43
CA SER A 9 9.38 -8.09 10.16
C SER A 9 10.65 -8.40 9.36
N ARG A 10 11.58 -7.44 9.26
CA ARG A 10 12.83 -7.61 8.51
C ARG A 10 13.88 -8.47 9.24
N SER A 11 13.70 -8.75 10.53
CA SER A 11 14.70 -9.48 11.33
C SER A 11 14.89 -10.94 10.88
N SER A 12 13.82 -11.59 10.43
CA SER A 12 13.82 -12.95 9.89
C SER A 12 12.53 -13.26 9.12
N ARG A 13 12.55 -14.36 8.36
CA ARG A 13 11.36 -14.88 7.65
C ARG A 13 10.37 -15.61 8.56
N ASN A 14 10.77 -15.93 9.79
CA ASN A 14 10.02 -16.80 10.70
C ASN A 14 9.53 -16.09 11.97
N ASN A 15 9.60 -14.75 12.05
CA ASN A 15 9.12 -14.01 13.20
C ASN A 15 7.59 -13.78 13.12
N PRO A 16 6.91 -13.46 14.23
CA PRO A 16 5.46 -13.24 14.23
C PRO A 16 4.96 -12.16 13.28
N LYS A 17 5.81 -11.19 12.92
CA LYS A 17 5.49 -10.11 11.98
C LYS A 17 6.14 -10.28 10.61
N ALA A 18 6.63 -11.48 10.28
CA ALA A 18 7.29 -11.72 9.00
C ALA A 18 6.46 -11.26 7.80
N ASP A 19 5.15 -11.45 7.83
CA ASP A 19 4.21 -11.12 6.75
C ASP A 19 3.40 -9.83 6.99
N TRP A 20 3.87 -8.97 7.90
CA TRP A 20 3.20 -7.70 8.19
C TRP A 20 3.47 -6.62 7.14
N TYR A 21 4.50 -6.81 6.32
CA TYR A 21 4.83 -5.98 5.17
C TYR A 21 4.82 -6.83 3.90
N VAL A 22 4.76 -6.18 2.75
CA VAL A 22 4.74 -6.89 1.47
C VAL A 22 6.16 -7.28 1.10
N TRP A 23 6.47 -8.57 1.24
CA TRP A 23 7.74 -9.18 0.88
C TRP A 23 7.57 -10.13 -0.31
N ALA A 24 8.60 -10.21 -1.15
CA ALA A 24 8.62 -11.14 -2.28
C ALA A 24 10.01 -11.70 -2.54
N GLU A 25 10.04 -12.94 -3.07
CA GLU A 25 11.27 -13.56 -3.53
C GLU A 25 11.81 -12.85 -4.79
N PRO A 26 13.13 -12.78 -4.97
CA PRO A 26 13.70 -12.37 -6.24
C PRO A 26 13.33 -13.35 -7.35
N LYS A 27 13.33 -12.88 -8.61
CA LYS A 27 13.33 -13.77 -9.77
C LYS A 27 14.62 -14.59 -9.82
N PRO A 28 14.67 -15.67 -10.63
CA PRO A 28 15.89 -16.50 -10.74
C PRO A 28 17.16 -15.76 -11.16
N ASP A 29 17.02 -14.61 -11.81
CA ASP A 29 18.12 -13.73 -12.21
C ASP A 29 18.50 -12.69 -11.13
N GLY A 30 17.84 -12.74 -9.96
CA GLY A 30 18.04 -11.81 -8.85
C GLY A 30 17.27 -10.50 -8.98
N SER A 31 16.52 -10.28 -10.05
CA SER A 31 15.73 -9.06 -10.24
C SER A 31 14.47 -9.02 -9.35
N PRO A 32 13.83 -7.84 -9.18
CA PRO A 32 12.56 -7.72 -8.43
C PRO A 32 11.46 -8.62 -8.96
N PRO A 33 10.45 -8.96 -8.14
CA PRO A 33 9.38 -9.91 -8.51
C PRO A 33 8.56 -9.48 -9.71
N ASN A 34 8.41 -8.17 -9.91
CA ASN A 34 7.66 -7.59 -11.02
C ASN A 34 8.20 -6.19 -11.39
N ASN A 35 7.49 -5.53 -12.30
CA ASN A 35 7.90 -4.25 -12.88
C ASN A 35 7.30 -3.03 -12.18
N TRP A 36 6.71 -3.15 -10.99
CA TRP A 36 6.09 -2.02 -10.31
C TRP A 36 7.11 -0.92 -9.97
N LEU A 37 6.65 0.33 -10.10
CA LEU A 37 7.47 1.51 -9.91
C LEU A 37 7.00 2.32 -8.72
N SER A 38 7.93 3.00 -8.05
CA SER A 38 7.61 4.01 -7.04
C SER A 38 7.10 5.29 -7.71
N ILE A 39 6.14 5.96 -7.09
CA ILE A 39 5.65 7.27 -7.50
C ILE A 39 6.79 8.30 -7.60
N PHE A 40 7.79 8.20 -6.71
CA PHE A 40 8.93 9.11 -6.70
C PHE A 40 10.04 8.72 -7.67
N GLY A 41 9.83 7.67 -8.45
CA GLY A 41 10.76 7.15 -9.45
C GLY A 41 11.59 5.96 -8.97
N GLY A 42 12.05 5.19 -9.94
CA GLY A 42 12.76 3.94 -9.69
C GLY A 42 11.83 2.76 -9.38
N PRO A 43 12.40 1.57 -9.08
CA PRO A 43 11.64 0.37 -8.74
C PRO A 43 10.79 0.58 -7.48
N GLY A 44 9.60 -0.03 -7.42
CA GLY A 44 8.75 -0.09 -6.24
C GLY A 44 9.18 -1.19 -5.25
N TRP A 45 10.37 -1.75 -5.43
CA TRP A 45 10.93 -2.85 -4.65
C TRP A 45 12.34 -2.54 -4.19
N GLN A 46 12.61 -2.76 -2.90
CA GLN A 46 13.94 -2.61 -2.31
C GLN A 46 14.44 -3.94 -1.78
N TRP A 47 15.66 -4.33 -2.18
CA TRP A 47 16.32 -5.53 -1.65
C TRP A 47 16.73 -5.36 -0.19
N ASP A 48 16.41 -6.36 0.62
CA ASP A 48 16.88 -6.47 2.00
C ASP A 48 17.81 -7.68 2.15
N PRO A 49 19.11 -7.47 2.43
CA PRO A 49 20.08 -8.55 2.51
C PRO A 49 19.94 -9.44 3.76
N ARG A 50 19.17 -9.00 4.78
CA ARG A 50 18.94 -9.82 5.98
C ARG A 50 17.91 -10.90 5.73
N ARG A 51 16.84 -10.52 4.97
CA ARG A 51 15.80 -11.46 4.58
C ARG A 51 16.10 -12.18 3.27
N GLU A 52 17.01 -11.65 2.47
CA GLU A 52 17.24 -12.10 1.10
C GLU A 52 15.91 -12.08 0.31
N GLN A 53 15.15 -11.01 0.47
CA GLN A 53 13.87 -10.74 -0.18
C GLN A 53 13.78 -9.26 -0.56
N TYR A 54 12.85 -8.95 -1.46
CA TYR A 54 12.44 -7.58 -1.74
C TYR A 54 11.25 -7.21 -0.86
N TYR A 55 11.23 -5.97 -0.33
CA TYR A 55 10.00 -5.38 0.20
C TYR A 55 9.45 -4.31 -0.74
N GLN A 56 8.12 -4.19 -0.79
CA GLN A 56 7.43 -3.18 -1.58
C GLN A 56 7.48 -1.82 -0.91
N HIS A 57 7.61 -0.77 -1.73
CA HIS A 57 7.38 0.61 -1.34
C HIS A 57 6.78 1.40 -2.52
N ASN A 58 5.56 1.89 -2.37
CA ASN A 58 4.93 2.72 -3.40
C ASN A 58 5.52 4.14 -3.44
N PHE A 59 6.12 4.59 -2.35
CA PHE A 59 6.71 5.92 -2.17
C PHE A 59 8.23 5.81 -1.93
N LEU A 60 8.74 6.29 -0.80
CA LEU A 60 10.16 6.20 -0.50
C LEU A 60 10.56 4.78 -0.04
N THR A 61 11.81 4.41 -0.26
CA THR A 61 12.38 3.17 0.29
C THR A 61 12.32 3.10 1.81
N SER A 62 12.28 4.25 2.49
CA SER A 62 12.08 4.36 3.94
C SER A 62 10.63 4.19 4.38
N GLN A 63 9.70 4.01 3.45
CA GLN A 63 8.27 3.83 3.67
C GLN A 63 7.81 2.46 3.13
N PRO A 64 8.22 1.35 3.78
CA PRO A 64 7.79 0.01 3.35
C PRO A 64 6.28 -0.15 3.50
N ASP A 65 5.65 -0.79 2.52
CA ASP A 65 4.20 -0.97 2.47
C ASP A 65 3.75 -2.10 3.40
N LEU A 66 2.74 -1.82 4.22
CA LEU A 66 2.07 -2.82 5.05
C LEU A 66 1.31 -3.83 4.19
N ASN A 67 1.33 -5.08 4.60
CA ASN A 67 0.57 -6.14 3.95
C ASN A 67 -0.89 -6.16 4.46
N PHE A 68 -1.75 -5.38 3.84
CA PHE A 68 -3.19 -5.35 4.17
C PHE A 68 -3.93 -6.66 3.87
N HIS A 69 -3.35 -7.58 3.11
CA HIS A 69 -3.90 -8.93 2.97
C HIS A 69 -3.76 -9.78 4.23
N ASN A 70 -2.90 -9.37 5.16
CA ASN A 70 -2.76 -10.00 6.47
C ASN A 70 -3.83 -9.46 7.43
N PRO A 71 -4.74 -10.29 7.96
CA PRO A 71 -5.78 -9.83 8.87
C PRO A 71 -5.23 -9.23 10.17
N ASP A 72 -4.09 -9.71 10.68
CA ASP A 72 -3.47 -9.17 11.89
C ASP A 72 -3.01 -7.72 11.70
N VAL A 73 -2.56 -7.36 10.48
CA VAL A 73 -2.23 -5.98 10.12
C VAL A 73 -3.47 -5.12 10.11
N GLN A 74 -4.55 -5.59 9.49
CA GLN A 74 -5.82 -4.87 9.48
C GLN A 74 -6.34 -4.63 10.90
N ASP A 75 -6.32 -5.67 11.75
CA ASP A 75 -6.77 -5.56 13.14
C ASP A 75 -5.92 -4.57 13.93
N ALA A 76 -4.60 -4.64 13.80
CA ALA A 76 -3.70 -3.69 14.46
C ALA A 76 -3.94 -2.24 14.03
N LEU A 77 -4.28 -2.00 12.75
CA LEU A 77 -4.61 -0.65 12.26
C LEU A 77 -5.97 -0.17 12.77
N LEU A 78 -6.96 -1.07 12.88
CA LEU A 78 -8.24 -0.74 13.52
C LEU A 78 -8.06 -0.44 15.02
N ASP A 79 -7.17 -1.13 15.72
CA ASP A 79 -6.80 -0.83 17.11
C ASP A 79 -6.17 0.56 17.24
N VAL A 80 -5.32 0.97 16.28
CA VAL A 80 -4.80 2.34 16.23
C VAL A 80 -5.93 3.37 16.06
N ALA A 81 -6.92 3.08 15.23
CA ALA A 81 -8.08 3.95 15.09
C ALA A 81 -8.88 4.04 16.40
N HIS A 82 -9.17 2.91 17.05
CA HIS A 82 -9.81 2.87 18.37
C HIS A 82 -9.05 3.67 19.40
N PHE A 83 -7.73 3.50 19.48
CA PHE A 83 -6.86 4.20 20.43
C PHE A 83 -7.03 5.72 20.35
N TRP A 84 -7.12 6.30 19.15
CA TRP A 84 -7.27 7.73 18.97
C TRP A 84 -8.71 8.22 19.19
N LEU A 85 -9.70 7.45 18.73
CA LEU A 85 -11.11 7.77 18.93
C LEU A 85 -11.49 7.79 20.42
N GLU A 86 -11.00 6.83 21.20
CA GLU A 86 -11.17 6.80 22.67
C GLU A 86 -10.54 8.01 23.37
N ARG A 87 -9.59 8.69 22.74
CA ARG A 87 -8.94 9.91 23.24
C ARG A 87 -9.60 11.20 22.76
N GLY A 88 -10.74 11.08 22.07
CA GLY A 88 -11.56 12.21 21.65
C GLY A 88 -11.17 12.83 20.31
N VAL A 89 -10.51 12.07 19.43
CA VAL A 89 -10.33 12.48 18.04
C VAL A 89 -11.66 12.31 17.31
N ASP A 90 -12.13 13.36 16.61
CA ASP A 90 -13.43 13.38 15.93
C ASP A 90 -13.39 12.74 14.53
N GLY A 91 -12.21 12.36 14.04
CA GLY A 91 -12.09 11.71 12.74
C GLY A 91 -10.67 11.62 12.20
N PHE A 92 -10.55 11.14 10.95
CA PHE A 92 -9.27 10.90 10.31
C PHE A 92 -9.20 11.47 8.90
N ARG A 93 -8.03 11.95 8.53
CA ARG A 93 -7.62 12.05 7.12
C ARG A 93 -6.85 10.78 6.79
N LEU A 94 -7.38 10.00 5.85
CA LEU A 94 -6.78 8.74 5.41
C LEU A 94 -5.92 9.01 4.18
N ASP A 95 -4.63 8.83 4.33
CA ASP A 95 -3.65 9.09 3.29
C ASP A 95 -3.67 7.97 2.24
N THR A 96 -3.67 8.33 0.95
CA THR A 96 -3.47 7.42 -0.18
C THR A 96 -4.20 6.07 -0.07
N ILE A 97 -5.48 6.10 0.29
CA ILE A 97 -6.27 4.89 0.62
C ILE A 97 -6.34 3.87 -0.51
N ASN A 98 -6.15 4.28 -1.75
CA ASN A 98 -6.15 3.40 -2.91
C ASN A 98 -4.87 2.57 -3.06
N PHE A 99 -3.85 2.79 -2.23
CA PHE A 99 -2.59 2.03 -2.22
C PHE A 99 -2.52 0.95 -1.11
N TYR A 100 -3.55 0.79 -0.28
CA TYR A 100 -3.49 -0.16 0.84
C TYR A 100 -3.33 -1.62 0.39
N PHE A 101 -3.92 -1.98 -0.74
CA PHE A 101 -3.85 -3.33 -1.29
C PHE A 101 -3.17 -3.35 -2.65
N CYS A 102 -2.30 -4.32 -2.85
CA CYS A 102 -1.75 -4.69 -4.14
C CYS A 102 -2.24 -6.08 -4.57
N ASP A 103 -2.07 -6.44 -5.84
CA ASP A 103 -2.40 -7.77 -6.37
C ASP A 103 -1.54 -8.85 -5.71
N LYS A 104 -2.18 -9.85 -5.08
CA LYS A 104 -1.50 -11.00 -4.46
C LYS A 104 -0.65 -11.83 -5.41
N ALA A 105 -1.03 -11.86 -6.69
CA ALA A 105 -0.29 -12.60 -7.71
C ALA A 105 0.96 -11.84 -8.21
N LEU A 106 1.16 -10.61 -7.76
CA LEU A 106 2.30 -9.75 -8.11
C LEU A 106 2.51 -9.63 -9.63
N ARG A 107 1.42 -9.53 -10.40
CA ARG A 107 1.46 -9.42 -11.86
C ARG A 107 2.10 -8.11 -12.31
N ASP A 108 2.80 -8.16 -13.44
CA ASP A 108 3.39 -6.97 -14.06
C ASP A 108 2.29 -5.98 -14.51
N ASN A 109 2.50 -4.69 -14.25
CA ASN A 109 1.65 -3.64 -14.80
C ASN A 109 1.89 -3.50 -16.32
N PRO A 110 0.83 -3.40 -17.15
CA PRO A 110 0.97 -3.14 -18.57
C PRO A 110 1.58 -1.76 -18.85
N GLY A 111 2.36 -1.66 -19.93
CA GLY A 111 2.84 -0.37 -20.41
C GLY A 111 1.73 0.45 -21.05
N LEU A 112 1.76 1.78 -20.84
CA LEU A 112 0.88 2.72 -21.52
C LEU A 112 1.46 3.17 -22.86
N PRO A 113 0.68 3.18 -23.94
CA PRO A 113 1.03 3.86 -25.19
C PRO A 113 1.39 5.34 -24.94
N LYS A 114 2.26 5.91 -25.78
CA LYS A 114 2.76 7.28 -25.58
C LYS A 114 1.67 8.33 -25.53
N ASP A 115 0.62 8.17 -26.32
CA ASP A 115 -0.54 9.06 -26.44
C ASP A 115 -1.49 8.98 -25.23
N GLN A 116 -1.37 7.96 -24.40
CA GLN A 116 -2.17 7.78 -23.18
C GLN A 116 -1.43 8.14 -21.89
N ARG A 117 -0.14 8.50 -22.00
CA ARG A 117 0.66 8.90 -20.83
C ARG A 117 0.25 10.31 -20.38
N ASN A 118 0.04 10.46 -19.09
CA ASN A 118 -0.26 11.76 -18.48
C ASN A 118 0.64 12.02 -17.28
N ALA A 119 0.71 13.27 -16.85
CA ALA A 119 1.53 13.70 -15.72
C ALA A 119 0.67 14.07 -14.49
N SER A 120 -0.49 13.46 -14.33
CA SER A 120 -1.41 13.82 -13.24
C SER A 120 -0.90 13.39 -11.87
N THR A 121 -0.13 12.29 -11.80
CA THR A 121 0.36 11.72 -10.54
C THR A 121 1.84 12.01 -10.30
N ALA A 122 2.65 12.07 -11.37
CA ALA A 122 4.08 12.30 -11.29
C ALA A 122 4.54 13.15 -12.49
N PRO A 123 5.73 13.81 -12.46
CA PRO A 123 6.24 14.54 -13.60
C PRO A 123 6.29 13.70 -14.89
N ALA A 124 6.06 14.30 -16.05
CA ALA A 124 5.96 13.59 -17.33
C ALA A 124 7.20 12.72 -17.68
N VAL A 125 8.37 13.08 -17.15
CA VAL A 125 9.62 12.33 -17.34
C VAL A 125 9.73 11.10 -16.43
N ASN A 126 8.82 10.97 -15.45
CA ASN A 126 8.85 9.85 -14.51
C ASN A 126 8.27 8.58 -15.19
N PRO A 127 9.02 7.48 -15.26
CA PRO A 127 8.54 6.21 -15.82
C PRO A 127 7.26 5.67 -15.17
N TYR A 128 6.93 6.08 -13.96
CA TYR A 128 5.66 5.75 -13.29
C TYR A 128 4.45 6.04 -14.20
N ASN A 129 4.44 7.20 -14.89
CA ASN A 129 3.38 7.57 -15.82
C ASN A 129 3.36 6.74 -17.13
N HIS A 130 4.29 5.81 -17.29
CA HIS A 130 4.37 4.95 -18.48
C HIS A 130 3.70 3.58 -18.27
N GLN A 131 3.18 3.32 -17.07
CA GLN A 131 2.48 2.08 -16.74
C GLN A 131 0.99 2.32 -16.49
N LEU A 132 0.17 1.35 -16.87
CA LEU A 132 -1.21 1.24 -16.44
C LEU A 132 -1.23 0.51 -15.10
N HIS A 133 -1.45 1.24 -14.01
CA HIS A 133 -1.37 0.76 -12.63
C HIS A 133 -2.61 -0.07 -12.26
N LEU A 134 -2.68 -1.31 -12.75
CA LEU A 134 -3.78 -2.25 -12.51
C LEU A 134 -3.58 -3.11 -11.26
N TYR A 135 -2.31 -3.31 -10.85
CA TYR A 135 -1.98 -4.37 -9.90
C TYR A 135 -1.26 -3.86 -8.63
N ASP A 136 -0.63 -2.71 -8.68
CA ASP A 136 0.09 -2.10 -7.56
C ASP A 136 -0.79 -1.25 -6.64
N LYS A 137 -2.03 -0.94 -7.06
CA LYS A 137 -3.01 -0.17 -6.31
C LYS A 137 -4.44 -0.46 -6.79
N ASN A 138 -5.43 0.23 -6.22
CA ASN A 138 -6.85 0.19 -6.62
C ASN A 138 -7.46 -1.22 -6.57
N GLN A 139 -6.99 -2.08 -5.65
CA GLN A 139 -7.55 -3.43 -5.54
C GLN A 139 -8.92 -3.42 -4.85
N PRO A 140 -9.86 -4.28 -5.28
CA PRO A 140 -11.24 -4.29 -4.75
C PRO A 140 -11.32 -4.64 -3.26
N GLU A 141 -10.37 -5.41 -2.73
CA GLU A 141 -10.30 -5.76 -1.30
C GLU A 141 -10.19 -4.54 -0.39
N ASN A 142 -9.75 -3.42 -0.93
CA ASN A 142 -9.66 -2.16 -0.20
C ASN A 142 -11.00 -1.71 0.37
N LEU A 143 -12.09 -1.92 -0.37
CA LEU A 143 -13.44 -1.56 0.07
C LEU A 143 -13.87 -2.33 1.32
N ASP A 144 -13.46 -3.60 1.44
CA ASP A 144 -13.81 -4.42 2.61
C ASP A 144 -13.09 -3.92 3.87
N PHE A 145 -11.82 -3.52 3.76
CA PHE A 145 -11.11 -2.90 4.88
C PHE A 145 -11.72 -1.53 5.25
N LEU A 146 -12.04 -0.70 4.27
CA LEU A 146 -12.66 0.61 4.53
C LEU A 146 -14.04 0.47 5.20
N ARG A 147 -14.83 -0.54 4.85
CA ARG A 147 -16.09 -0.86 5.55
C ARG A 147 -15.85 -1.27 7.01
N ARG A 148 -14.79 -2.05 7.29
CA ARG A 148 -14.40 -2.38 8.66
C ARG A 148 -14.01 -1.14 9.45
N LEU A 149 -13.21 -0.25 8.87
CA LEU A 149 -12.84 1.03 9.47
C LEU A 149 -14.07 1.91 9.72
N ARG A 150 -14.99 2.00 8.74
CA ARG A 150 -16.25 2.74 8.88
C ARG A 150 -17.07 2.23 10.07
N ALA A 151 -17.19 0.90 10.20
CA ALA A 151 -17.89 0.28 11.32
C ALA A 151 -17.27 0.58 12.70
N VAL A 152 -15.94 0.78 12.75
CA VAL A 152 -15.27 1.27 13.97
C VAL A 152 -15.67 2.73 14.24
N MET A 153 -15.57 3.59 13.23
CA MET A 153 -15.82 5.02 13.36
C MET A 153 -17.28 5.35 13.72
N ASP A 154 -18.25 4.56 13.23
CA ASP A 154 -19.69 4.72 13.54
C ASP A 154 -19.98 4.60 15.04
N ARG A 155 -19.16 3.87 15.80
CA ARG A 155 -19.34 3.75 17.27
C ARG A 155 -18.98 5.02 18.02
N TYR A 156 -18.26 5.93 17.38
CA TYR A 156 -17.76 7.18 17.97
C TYR A 156 -18.33 8.43 17.30
N ASP A 157 -19.31 8.27 16.39
CA ASP A 157 -19.85 9.36 15.57
C ASP A 157 -18.73 10.15 14.84
N ALA A 158 -17.70 9.43 14.38
CA ALA A 158 -16.50 10.01 13.80
C ALA A 158 -16.59 10.06 12.27
N ALA A 159 -15.93 11.07 11.67
CA ALA A 159 -15.86 11.24 10.22
C ALA A 159 -14.49 10.86 9.66
N ALA A 160 -14.43 10.58 8.36
CA ALA A 160 -13.17 10.43 7.65
C ALA A 160 -13.20 11.13 6.30
N VAL A 161 -12.03 11.62 5.89
CA VAL A 161 -11.77 12.06 4.51
C VAL A 161 -10.63 11.23 3.94
N GLY A 162 -10.87 10.58 2.81
CA GLY A 162 -9.87 9.77 2.11
C GLY A 162 -9.22 10.53 0.96
N GLU A 163 -7.90 10.41 0.82
CA GLU A 163 -7.20 10.85 -0.38
C GLU A 163 -7.17 9.71 -1.40
N VAL A 164 -7.75 9.95 -2.58
CA VAL A 164 -7.81 8.99 -3.68
C VAL A 164 -7.35 9.67 -4.97
N GLY A 165 -6.32 9.14 -5.58
CA GLY A 165 -5.81 9.63 -6.86
C GLY A 165 -6.59 9.15 -8.09
N ASP A 166 -7.71 8.43 -7.90
CA ASP A 166 -8.54 7.86 -8.96
C ASP A 166 -10.00 8.26 -8.74
N SER A 167 -10.60 8.97 -9.72
CA SER A 167 -11.95 9.51 -9.58
C SER A 167 -13.04 8.44 -9.60
N GLN A 168 -12.86 7.35 -10.34
CA GLN A 168 -13.85 6.28 -10.42
C GLN A 168 -13.87 5.47 -9.11
N LEU A 169 -12.70 5.09 -8.61
CA LEU A 169 -12.59 4.42 -7.32
C LEU A 169 -13.08 5.32 -6.18
N GLY A 170 -12.83 6.63 -6.27
CA GLY A 170 -13.33 7.60 -5.30
C GLY A 170 -14.86 7.58 -5.20
N LEU A 171 -15.57 7.46 -6.31
CA LEU A 171 -17.02 7.31 -6.33
C LEU A 171 -17.50 6.00 -5.71
N GLU A 172 -16.81 4.89 -5.97
CA GLU A 172 -17.14 3.58 -5.38
C GLU A 172 -16.93 3.56 -3.85
N ILE A 173 -15.95 4.31 -3.35
CA ILE A 173 -15.69 4.44 -1.91
C ILE A 173 -16.73 5.31 -1.21
N LEU A 174 -17.25 6.33 -1.90
CA LEU A 174 -18.26 7.25 -1.37
C LEU A 174 -19.67 6.66 -1.39
N GLY A 175 -19.95 5.72 -2.28
CA GLY A 175 -21.24 5.12 -2.58
C GLY A 175 -21.81 4.19 -1.64
#